data_3a7de0e42c98b47e2ab71295907365b9
#
_entry.id   3a7de0e42c98b47e2ab71295907365b9
#
_cell.length_a   1.000
_cell.length_b   1.000
_cell.length_c   1.000
_cell.angle_alpha   90.00
_cell.angle_beta   90.00
_cell.angle_gamma   90.00
#
_symmetry.space_group_name_H-M   'P 1'
#
loop_
_entity.id
_entity.type
_entity.pdbx_description
1 polymer ?
#
loop_
_entity_poly.entity_id
_entity_poly.type
_entity_poly.pdbx_seq_one_letter_code
_entity_poly.pdbx_strand_id
1 'polypeptide(L)'
;MKTGIWKALLMVFCLSGACPAMAQFNLKKAISGAAKTVQAATLTDEQMAEYVKEYIDWMDAHNQVCADDNPYTIRLKKLTEGLTDADGIPLNFKVYYVIDVNAFACADGSIRVFSSLMDIMTDEELLGVIGHEIGHIAHRDSKKGFRTALLTSALKDGISSKGGKAAALTESQLGDLGEALVNARYSQKQERDADDYGYEFLKKCGKNPWAMALSFRKLKSLQEEAGSSGTGKLNQLFSTHPDLDARIQRMEERATADGIEKPENQQAEE
;
A
#
# COMPACT_ATOMS: atom_id res chain seq x y z
N MET A 1 -17.01 -33.93 87.64
CA MET A 1 -15.97 -32.96 88.15
C MET A 1 -15.02 -32.61 87.03
N LYS A 2 -14.72 -31.35 86.91
CA LYS A 2 -13.77 -30.66 86.03
C LYS A 2 -14.25 -30.34 84.61
N THR A 3 -14.79 -29.16 84.53
CA THR A 3 -15.04 -28.24 83.41
C THR A 3 -13.75 -27.85 82.69
N GLY A 4 -13.69 -28.03 81.41
CA GLY A 4 -12.60 -27.46 80.53
C GLY A 4 -13.19 -26.48 79.57
N ILE A 5 -12.87 -25.23 79.80
CA ILE A 5 -13.27 -24.05 79.01
C ILE A 5 -12.45 -24.02 77.75
N TRP A 6 -13.11 -24.18 76.60
CA TRP A 6 -12.48 -23.92 75.30
C TRP A 6 -12.54 -22.43 75.03
N LYS A 7 -11.39 -21.78 75.01
CA LYS A 7 -11.22 -20.40 74.50
C LYS A 7 -11.18 -20.50 72.97
N ALA A 8 -12.21 -20.02 72.32
CA ALA A 8 -12.19 -19.79 70.91
C ALA A 8 -11.27 -18.58 70.60
N LEU A 9 -10.17 -18.87 69.92
CA LEU A 9 -9.27 -17.84 69.39
C LEU A 9 -9.84 -17.36 68.05
N LEU A 10 -10.44 -16.17 68.06
CA LEU A 10 -10.85 -15.51 66.83
C LEU A 10 -9.58 -15.03 66.09
N MET A 11 -9.16 -15.79 65.08
CA MET A 11 -8.18 -15.31 64.10
C MET A 11 -8.91 -14.36 63.17
N VAL A 12 -8.65 -13.06 63.34
CA VAL A 12 -9.01 -12.04 62.37
C VAL A 12 -8.08 -12.20 61.16
N PHE A 13 -8.56 -12.85 60.12
CA PHE A 13 -7.92 -12.86 58.83
C PHE A 13 -8.14 -11.49 58.19
N CYS A 14 -7.13 -10.62 58.27
CA CYS A 14 -7.04 -9.45 57.42
C CYS A 14 -6.89 -9.95 55.98
N LEU A 15 -7.97 -10.14 55.28
CA LEU A 15 -8.00 -10.20 53.84
C LEU A 15 -7.61 -8.80 53.31
N SER A 16 -6.32 -8.64 53.06
CA SER A 16 -5.84 -7.60 52.15
C SER A 16 -6.52 -7.84 50.79
N GLY A 17 -7.65 -7.17 50.59
CA GLY A 17 -8.35 -7.13 49.36
C GLY A 17 -7.43 -6.44 48.34
N ALA A 18 -6.74 -7.26 47.50
CA ALA A 18 -6.28 -6.80 46.22
C ALA A 18 -7.53 -6.45 45.41
N CYS A 19 -7.89 -5.18 45.40
CA CYS A 19 -8.82 -4.65 44.42
C CYS A 19 -8.27 -5.04 43.03
N PRO A 20 -8.98 -5.82 42.23
CA PRO A 20 -8.65 -5.92 40.83
C PRO A 20 -8.74 -4.47 40.33
N ALA A 21 -7.65 -3.96 39.79
CA ALA A 21 -7.65 -2.73 39.03
C ALA A 21 -8.63 -3.00 37.86
N MET A 22 -9.88 -2.67 38.08
CA MET A 22 -10.87 -2.57 37.02
C MET A 22 -10.30 -1.53 36.08
N ALA A 23 -9.67 -1.99 35.01
CA ALA A 23 -9.36 -1.13 33.89
C ALA A 23 -10.67 -0.41 33.58
N GLN A 24 -10.75 0.86 33.97
CA GLN A 24 -11.91 1.68 33.66
C GLN A 24 -11.94 1.78 32.14
N PHE A 25 -12.69 0.86 31.53
CA PHE A 25 -12.97 0.87 30.12
C PHE A 25 -13.67 2.21 29.86
N ASN A 26 -12.95 3.16 29.27
CA ASN A 26 -13.47 4.49 29.07
C ASN A 26 -14.52 4.42 27.95
N LEU A 27 -15.77 4.14 28.34
CA LEU A 27 -16.92 3.96 27.48
C LEU A 27 -17.09 5.15 26.50
N LYS A 28 -16.73 6.37 26.96
CA LYS A 28 -16.74 7.55 26.08
C LYS A 28 -15.70 7.45 24.96
N LYS A 29 -14.51 6.91 25.24
CA LYS A 29 -13.49 6.64 24.22
C LYS A 29 -13.92 5.52 23.27
N ALA A 30 -14.51 4.46 23.81
CA ALA A 30 -15.02 3.34 22.99
C ALA A 30 -16.19 3.78 22.09
N ILE A 31 -17.12 4.57 22.62
CA ILE A 31 -18.25 5.12 21.85
C ILE A 31 -17.74 6.11 20.79
N SER A 32 -16.78 6.97 21.13
CA SER A 32 -16.19 7.89 20.14
C SER A 32 -15.42 7.15 19.05
N GLY A 33 -14.68 6.10 19.39
CA GLY A 33 -13.99 5.24 18.43
C GLY A 33 -14.97 4.50 17.51
N ALA A 34 -16.03 3.91 18.07
CA ALA A 34 -17.06 3.24 17.28
C ALA A 34 -17.82 4.22 16.35
N ALA A 35 -18.14 5.41 16.85
CA ALA A 35 -18.78 6.45 16.03
C ALA A 35 -17.89 6.89 14.87
N LYS A 36 -16.57 7.05 15.09
CA LYS A 36 -15.58 7.39 14.07
C LYS A 36 -15.43 6.27 13.03
N THR A 37 -15.42 5.01 13.47
CA THR A 37 -15.37 3.85 12.58
C THR A 37 -16.61 3.78 11.69
N VAL A 38 -17.80 4.03 12.24
CA VAL A 38 -19.05 4.11 11.48
C VAL A 38 -19.01 5.27 10.48
N GLN A 39 -18.51 6.43 10.88
CA GLN A 39 -18.43 7.61 10.01
C GLN A 39 -17.47 7.39 8.83
N ALA A 40 -16.30 6.82 9.06
CA ALA A 40 -15.37 6.50 7.98
C ALA A 40 -15.88 5.35 7.08
N ALA A 41 -16.66 4.40 7.63
CA ALA A 41 -17.32 3.35 6.84
C ALA A 41 -18.44 3.90 5.95
N THR A 42 -18.97 5.09 6.26
CA THR A 42 -20.04 5.77 5.51
C THR A 42 -19.53 6.87 4.58
N LEU A 43 -18.21 7.04 4.42
CA LEU A 43 -17.67 8.01 3.46
C LEU A 43 -18.19 7.73 2.06
N THR A 44 -18.72 8.77 1.43
CA THR A 44 -19.13 8.70 0.03
C THR A 44 -17.91 8.63 -0.89
N ASP A 45 -18.13 8.27 -2.15
CA ASP A 45 -17.05 8.21 -3.13
C ASP A 45 -16.44 9.60 -3.39
N GLU A 46 -17.26 10.66 -3.34
CA GLU A 46 -16.81 12.04 -3.47
C GLU A 46 -15.92 12.45 -2.30
N GLN A 47 -16.31 12.15 -1.06
CA GLN A 47 -15.49 12.42 0.13
C GLN A 47 -14.17 11.62 0.10
N MET A 48 -14.22 10.38 -0.37
CA MET A 48 -13.03 9.56 -0.57
C MET A 48 -12.09 10.21 -1.60
N ALA A 49 -12.62 10.70 -2.71
CA ALA A 49 -11.83 11.36 -3.74
C ALA A 49 -11.18 12.67 -3.21
N GLU A 50 -11.88 13.45 -2.36
CA GLU A 50 -11.31 14.63 -1.70
C GLU A 50 -10.08 14.24 -0.83
N TYR A 51 -10.20 13.21 0.00
CA TYR A 51 -9.08 12.75 0.86
C TYR A 51 -7.92 12.18 0.04
N VAL A 52 -8.19 11.43 -1.02
CA VAL A 52 -7.14 10.91 -1.90
C VAL A 52 -6.38 12.05 -2.56
N LYS A 53 -7.13 13.06 -3.06
CA LYS A 53 -6.52 14.25 -3.66
C LYS A 53 -5.65 15.00 -2.66
N GLU A 54 -6.13 15.24 -1.45
CA GLU A 54 -5.37 15.91 -0.39
C GLU A 54 -4.09 15.16 -0.05
N TYR A 55 -4.16 13.83 0.04
CA TYR A 55 -3.00 12.98 0.28
C TYR A 55 -1.98 13.05 -0.88
N ILE A 56 -2.45 12.98 -2.13
CA ILE A 56 -1.56 13.05 -3.31
C ILE A 56 -0.93 14.44 -3.45
N ASP A 57 -1.69 15.51 -3.19
CA ASP A 57 -1.15 16.88 -3.19
C ASP A 57 -0.05 17.01 -2.12
N TRP A 58 -0.28 16.43 -0.93
CA TRP A 58 0.73 16.41 0.13
C TRP A 58 1.97 15.60 -0.26
N MET A 59 1.79 14.40 -0.84
CA MET A 59 2.90 13.58 -1.34
C MET A 59 3.71 14.30 -2.41
N ASP A 60 3.05 14.95 -3.38
CA ASP A 60 3.70 15.72 -4.43
C ASP A 60 4.46 16.94 -3.88
N ALA A 61 4.01 17.52 -2.76
CA ALA A 61 4.69 18.64 -2.09
C ALA A 61 5.90 18.19 -1.25
N HIS A 62 5.89 16.95 -0.72
CA HIS A 62 6.95 16.43 0.16
C HIS A 62 7.97 15.53 -0.56
N ASN A 63 7.77 15.27 -1.84
CA ASN A 63 8.72 14.55 -2.69
C ASN A 63 9.16 15.42 -3.86
N GLN A 64 10.38 15.25 -4.29
CA GLN A 64 10.87 15.96 -5.47
C GLN A 64 10.23 15.37 -6.72
N VAL A 65 9.18 16.02 -7.24
CA VAL A 65 8.56 15.66 -8.52
C VAL A 65 9.51 16.08 -9.64
N CYS A 66 9.82 15.18 -10.58
CA CYS A 66 10.60 15.47 -11.75
C CYS A 66 9.86 16.46 -12.68
N ALA A 67 10.56 17.51 -13.13
CA ALA A 67 10.02 18.49 -14.08
C ALA A 67 9.72 17.86 -15.45
N ASP A 68 8.97 18.56 -16.28
CA ASP A 68 8.51 18.05 -17.58
C ASP A 68 9.66 17.76 -18.57
N ASP A 69 10.77 18.48 -18.46
CA ASP A 69 11.99 18.33 -19.27
C ASP A 69 12.98 17.31 -18.69
N ASN A 70 12.68 16.74 -17.53
CA ASN A 70 13.53 15.74 -16.90
C ASN A 70 13.49 14.42 -17.71
N PRO A 71 14.64 13.75 -17.96
CA PRO A 71 14.71 12.50 -18.72
C PRO A 71 13.77 11.41 -18.21
N TYR A 72 13.60 11.27 -16.89
CA TYR A 72 12.66 10.31 -16.31
C TYR A 72 11.22 10.64 -16.67
N THR A 73 10.82 11.90 -16.61
CA THR A 73 9.47 12.33 -16.99
C THR A 73 9.22 12.10 -18.47
N ILE A 74 10.19 12.42 -19.33
CA ILE A 74 10.11 12.20 -20.78
C ILE A 74 9.94 10.70 -21.07
N ARG A 75 10.75 9.83 -20.42
CA ARG A 75 10.65 8.38 -20.56
C ARG A 75 9.29 7.86 -20.10
N LEU A 76 8.80 8.28 -18.92
CA LEU A 76 7.52 7.88 -18.40
C LEU A 76 6.37 8.30 -19.33
N LYS A 77 6.36 9.55 -19.81
CA LYS A 77 5.36 10.06 -20.76
C LYS A 77 5.30 9.21 -22.03
N LYS A 78 6.48 8.84 -22.58
CA LYS A 78 6.55 7.96 -23.76
C LYS A 78 5.98 6.58 -23.50
N LEU A 79 6.25 5.99 -22.34
CA LEU A 79 5.76 4.66 -21.96
C LEU A 79 4.26 4.64 -21.68
N THR A 80 3.70 5.74 -21.19
CA THR A 80 2.30 5.86 -20.82
C THR A 80 1.46 6.62 -21.85
N GLU A 81 2.01 6.86 -23.04
CA GLU A 81 1.28 7.53 -24.11
C GLU A 81 -0.02 6.78 -24.47
N GLY A 82 -1.13 7.50 -24.48
CA GLY A 82 -2.45 6.93 -24.74
C GLY A 82 -3.12 6.22 -23.54
N LEU A 83 -2.45 6.10 -22.40
CA LEU A 83 -3.05 5.54 -21.18
C LEU A 83 -3.80 6.65 -20.44
N THR A 84 -5.08 6.78 -20.68
CA THR A 84 -5.90 7.88 -20.15
C THR A 84 -6.78 7.49 -18.98
N ASP A 85 -7.19 6.22 -18.90
CA ASP A 85 -8.05 5.75 -17.83
C ASP A 85 -7.87 4.24 -17.54
N ALA A 86 -8.31 3.83 -16.35
CA ALA A 86 -8.43 2.44 -15.94
C ALA A 86 -9.87 2.20 -15.45
N ASP A 87 -10.68 1.56 -16.27
CA ASP A 87 -12.09 1.25 -15.96
C ASP A 87 -12.86 2.51 -15.48
N GLY A 88 -12.71 3.61 -16.26
CA GLY A 88 -13.36 4.90 -16.01
C GLY A 88 -12.72 5.74 -14.91
N ILE A 89 -11.56 5.35 -14.36
CA ILE A 89 -10.76 6.20 -13.47
C ILE A 89 -9.66 6.88 -14.30
N PRO A 90 -9.63 8.22 -14.38
CA PRO A 90 -8.57 8.93 -15.08
C PRO A 90 -7.19 8.62 -14.51
N LEU A 91 -6.21 8.36 -15.36
CA LEU A 91 -4.83 8.09 -14.93
C LEU A 91 -3.98 9.36 -14.93
N ASN A 92 -3.12 9.49 -13.92
CA ASN A 92 -2.16 10.58 -13.79
C ASN A 92 -0.80 10.02 -13.36
N PHE A 93 0.23 10.27 -14.14
CA PHE A 93 1.57 9.75 -13.95
C PHE A 93 2.56 10.84 -13.59
N LYS A 94 3.37 10.64 -12.54
CA LYS A 94 4.52 11.50 -12.21
C LYS A 94 5.69 10.65 -11.73
N VAL A 95 6.89 11.21 -11.85
CA VAL A 95 8.12 10.62 -11.31
C VAL A 95 8.54 11.36 -10.06
N TYR A 96 8.83 10.62 -8.98
CA TYR A 96 9.53 11.14 -7.81
C TYR A 96 11.02 10.87 -7.94
N TYR A 97 11.83 11.90 -7.79
CA TYR A 97 13.29 11.78 -7.78
C TYR A 97 13.75 11.35 -6.38
N VAL A 98 13.79 10.07 -6.16
CA VAL A 98 14.11 9.44 -4.86
C VAL A 98 14.97 8.19 -5.06
N ILE A 99 15.74 7.85 -4.03
CA ILE A 99 16.67 6.70 -4.06
C ILE A 99 16.01 5.38 -3.67
N ASP A 100 14.79 5.40 -3.17
CA ASP A 100 14.04 4.18 -2.87
C ASP A 100 13.49 3.57 -4.16
N VAL A 101 13.38 2.23 -4.19
CA VAL A 101 12.85 1.51 -5.35
C VAL A 101 11.37 1.24 -5.10
N ASN A 102 10.50 1.96 -5.79
CA ASN A 102 9.06 1.80 -5.64
C ASN A 102 8.26 2.35 -6.83
N ALA A 103 7.02 1.91 -6.95
CA ALA A 103 5.92 2.56 -7.64
C ALA A 103 4.65 2.32 -6.83
N PHE A 104 3.68 3.20 -6.91
CA PHE A 104 2.40 3.01 -6.25
C PHE A 104 1.26 3.69 -6.98
N ALA A 105 0.07 3.15 -6.80
CA ALA A 105 -1.17 3.67 -7.35
C ALA A 105 -2.15 4.10 -6.26
N CYS A 106 -2.77 5.26 -6.44
CA CYS A 106 -3.84 5.74 -5.56
C CYS A 106 -5.23 5.56 -6.18
N ALA A 107 -6.23 5.70 -5.34
CA ALA A 107 -7.63 5.43 -5.69
C ALA A 107 -8.23 6.40 -6.72
N ASP A 108 -7.60 7.55 -6.94
CA ASP A 108 -7.99 8.56 -7.94
C ASP A 108 -7.36 8.33 -9.32
N GLY A 109 -6.56 7.27 -9.48
CA GLY A 109 -5.80 6.98 -10.70
C GLY A 109 -4.42 7.62 -10.74
N SER A 110 -3.98 8.27 -9.68
CA SER A 110 -2.61 8.77 -9.56
C SER A 110 -1.65 7.62 -9.42
N ILE A 111 -0.65 7.55 -10.32
CA ILE A 111 0.47 6.60 -10.27
C ILE A 111 1.76 7.41 -10.10
N ARG A 112 2.55 7.04 -9.11
CA ARG A 112 3.85 7.62 -8.84
C ARG A 112 4.93 6.58 -9.01
N VAL A 113 5.91 6.88 -9.86
CA VAL A 113 7.04 6.00 -10.18
C VAL A 113 8.30 6.63 -9.62
N PHE A 114 9.11 5.85 -8.92
CA PHE A 114 10.36 6.36 -8.36
C PHE A 114 11.50 6.25 -9.36
N SER A 115 12.36 7.27 -9.41
CA SER A 115 13.49 7.32 -10.36
C SER A 115 14.40 6.10 -10.26
N SER A 116 14.69 5.62 -9.04
CA SER A 116 15.52 4.43 -8.84
C SER A 116 14.89 3.14 -9.37
N LEU A 117 13.56 3.02 -9.39
CA LEU A 117 12.90 1.90 -10.07
C LEU A 117 13.13 2.00 -11.59
N MET A 118 13.06 3.22 -12.15
CA MET A 118 13.29 3.45 -13.57
C MET A 118 14.74 3.16 -13.97
N ASP A 119 15.71 3.39 -13.08
CA ASP A 119 17.14 3.11 -13.35
C ASP A 119 17.43 1.62 -13.53
N ILE A 120 16.70 0.77 -12.81
CA ILE A 120 16.95 -0.67 -12.80
C ILE A 120 16.10 -1.45 -13.79
N MET A 121 15.02 -0.86 -14.32
CA MET A 121 14.06 -1.54 -15.21
C MET A 121 14.28 -1.13 -16.67
N THR A 122 14.18 -2.11 -17.56
CA THR A 122 13.97 -1.85 -19.00
C THR A 122 12.59 -1.20 -19.22
N ASP A 123 12.36 -0.66 -20.39
CA ASP A 123 11.07 -0.04 -20.74
C ASP A 123 9.89 -1.02 -20.62
N GLU A 124 10.10 -2.27 -21.05
CA GLU A 124 9.03 -3.29 -20.97
C GLU A 124 8.79 -3.77 -19.54
N GLU A 125 9.84 -3.97 -18.74
CA GLU A 125 9.74 -4.32 -17.32
C GLU A 125 9.02 -3.21 -16.54
N LEU A 126 9.40 -1.94 -16.77
CA LEU A 126 8.75 -0.79 -16.15
C LEU A 126 7.29 -0.68 -16.55
N LEU A 127 6.98 -0.91 -17.82
CA LEU A 127 5.61 -0.93 -18.32
C LEU A 127 4.79 -2.06 -17.70
N GLY A 128 5.42 -3.21 -17.43
CA GLY A 128 4.81 -4.32 -16.69
C GLY A 128 4.42 -3.92 -15.26
N VAL A 129 5.33 -3.26 -14.54
CA VAL A 129 5.04 -2.72 -13.18
C VAL A 129 3.92 -1.68 -13.24
N ILE A 130 3.96 -0.75 -14.20
CA ILE A 130 2.89 0.24 -14.41
C ILE A 130 1.56 -0.45 -14.70
N GLY A 131 1.54 -1.49 -15.53
CA GLY A 131 0.35 -2.29 -15.82
C GLY A 131 -0.21 -2.97 -14.58
N HIS A 132 0.65 -3.48 -13.70
CA HIS A 132 0.26 -4.03 -12.40
C HIS A 132 -0.41 -2.97 -11.51
N GLU A 133 0.18 -1.78 -11.39
CA GLU A 133 -0.40 -0.65 -10.63
C GLU A 133 -1.76 -0.21 -11.21
N ILE A 134 -1.88 -0.16 -12.54
CA ILE A 134 -3.17 0.10 -13.21
C ILE A 134 -4.18 -1.00 -12.87
N GLY A 135 -3.74 -2.25 -12.75
CA GLY A 135 -4.57 -3.38 -12.32
C GLY A 135 -5.20 -3.15 -10.94
N HIS A 136 -4.43 -2.68 -9.96
CA HIS A 136 -4.95 -2.33 -8.63
C HIS A 136 -5.98 -1.19 -8.67
N ILE A 137 -5.81 -0.22 -9.57
CA ILE A 137 -6.81 0.83 -9.79
C ILE A 137 -8.09 0.24 -10.39
N ALA A 138 -7.96 -0.51 -11.50
CA ALA A 138 -9.10 -1.10 -12.22
C ALA A 138 -9.94 -2.02 -11.31
N HIS A 139 -9.29 -2.82 -10.47
CA HIS A 139 -9.96 -3.72 -9.50
C HIS A 139 -10.41 -3.00 -8.21
N ARG A 140 -10.21 -1.69 -8.11
CA ARG A 140 -10.55 -0.86 -6.94
C ARG A 140 -9.79 -1.29 -5.66
N ASP A 141 -8.65 -1.94 -5.79
CA ASP A 141 -7.86 -2.39 -4.66
C ASP A 141 -7.18 -1.22 -3.95
N SER A 142 -6.63 -0.27 -4.71
CA SER A 142 -6.10 0.99 -4.17
C SER A 142 -7.15 1.77 -3.37
N LYS A 143 -8.42 1.77 -3.84
CA LYS A 143 -9.55 2.39 -3.11
C LYS A 143 -9.84 1.68 -1.79
N LYS A 144 -9.84 0.33 -1.78
CA LYS A 144 -10.04 -0.47 -0.56
C LYS A 144 -8.90 -0.25 0.43
N GLY A 145 -7.65 -0.27 -0.05
CA GLY A 145 -6.45 -0.02 0.74
C GLY A 145 -6.48 1.37 1.38
N PHE A 146 -6.76 2.41 0.60
CA PHE A 146 -6.85 3.78 1.07
C PHE A 146 -7.97 3.96 2.13
N ARG A 147 -9.14 3.38 1.89
CA ARG A 147 -10.25 3.39 2.87
C ARG A 147 -9.83 2.73 4.19
N THR A 148 -9.13 1.61 4.12
CA THR A 148 -8.65 0.89 5.31
C THR A 148 -7.60 1.72 6.07
N ALA A 149 -6.65 2.31 5.37
CA ALA A 149 -5.64 3.18 5.96
C ALA A 149 -6.27 4.42 6.61
N LEU A 150 -7.23 5.06 5.93
CA LEU A 150 -7.98 6.20 6.44
C LEU A 150 -8.78 5.84 7.70
N LEU A 151 -9.41 4.67 7.74
CA LEU A 151 -10.09 4.15 8.93
C LEU A 151 -9.14 3.97 10.12
N THR A 152 -7.94 3.45 9.86
CA THR A 152 -6.92 3.21 10.89
C THR A 152 -6.42 4.53 11.47
N SER A 153 -6.13 5.53 10.65
CA SER A 153 -5.74 6.87 11.09
C SER A 153 -6.88 7.62 11.77
N ALA A 154 -8.13 7.44 11.29
CA ALA A 154 -9.33 8.03 11.90
C ALA A 154 -9.58 7.55 13.33
N LEU A 155 -9.21 6.31 13.66
CA LEU A 155 -9.31 5.78 15.02
C LEU A 155 -8.37 6.50 16.00
N LYS A 156 -7.26 7.07 15.52
CA LYS A 156 -6.32 7.83 16.35
C LYS A 156 -6.85 9.24 16.67
N ASP A 157 -7.26 10.01 15.67
CA ASP A 157 -7.48 11.45 15.81
C ASP A 157 -8.86 11.99 15.37
N GLY A 158 -9.65 11.17 14.72
CA GLY A 158 -11.02 11.49 14.33
C GLY A 158 -11.17 12.33 13.08
N ILE A 159 -11.42 11.66 11.99
CA ILE A 159 -11.90 12.30 10.77
C ILE A 159 -13.34 12.78 11.03
N SER A 160 -13.56 14.08 10.90
CA SER A 160 -14.89 14.66 11.05
C SER A 160 -15.36 15.22 9.72
N SER A 161 -16.53 14.79 9.28
CA SER A 161 -17.25 15.50 8.21
C SER A 161 -18.21 16.51 8.84
N LYS A 162 -18.14 17.76 8.43
CA LYS A 162 -19.16 18.78 8.75
C LYS A 162 -19.86 19.18 7.45
N GLY A 163 -21.17 19.01 7.41
CA GLY A 163 -21.98 19.50 6.30
C GLY A 163 -21.76 18.75 4.96
N GLY A 164 -21.39 17.45 5.01
CA GLY A 164 -21.22 16.62 3.82
C GLY A 164 -19.88 16.80 3.08
N LYS A 165 -19.00 17.67 3.56
CA LYS A 165 -17.62 17.82 3.03
C LYS A 165 -16.64 17.07 3.91
N ALA A 166 -15.57 16.52 3.31
CA ALA A 166 -14.43 16.01 4.05
C ALA A 166 -13.79 17.15 4.85
N ALA A 167 -13.41 16.89 6.10
CA ALA A 167 -12.61 17.84 6.85
C ALA A 167 -11.17 17.73 6.40
N ALA A 168 -10.47 18.84 6.18
CA ALA A 168 -9.06 18.83 5.82
C ALA A 168 -8.23 18.05 6.85
N LEU A 169 -7.31 17.25 6.37
CA LEU A 169 -6.37 16.48 7.19
C LEU A 169 -5.23 17.39 7.65
N THR A 170 -4.77 17.19 8.88
CA THR A 170 -3.56 17.85 9.36
C THR A 170 -2.31 17.17 8.81
N GLU A 171 -1.16 17.85 8.85
CA GLU A 171 0.15 17.28 8.48
C GLU A 171 0.43 15.93 9.19
N SER A 172 0.14 15.85 10.48
CA SER A 172 0.31 14.62 11.25
C SER A 172 -0.62 13.50 10.75
N GLN A 173 -1.87 13.82 10.40
CA GLN A 173 -2.84 12.85 9.87
C GLN A 173 -2.46 12.37 8.48
N LEU A 174 -1.89 13.24 7.64
CA LEU A 174 -1.38 12.89 6.32
C LEU A 174 -0.14 11.98 6.45
N GLY A 175 0.76 12.26 7.38
CA GLY A 175 1.89 11.38 7.72
C GLY A 175 1.44 10.01 8.24
N ASP A 176 0.49 9.98 9.18
CA ASP A 176 -0.09 8.72 9.72
C ASP A 176 -0.80 7.91 8.64
N LEU A 177 -1.46 8.59 7.71
CA LEU A 177 -2.11 7.96 6.55
C LEU A 177 -1.07 7.35 5.61
N GLY A 178 0.02 8.08 5.33
CA GLY A 178 1.14 7.58 4.54
C GLY A 178 1.77 6.33 5.16
N GLU A 179 2.05 6.35 6.48
CA GLU A 179 2.56 5.19 7.20
C GLU A 179 1.59 3.99 7.13
N ALA A 180 0.29 4.24 7.27
CA ALA A 180 -0.72 3.19 7.17
C ALA A 180 -0.80 2.59 5.76
N LEU A 181 -0.63 3.39 4.70
CA LEU A 181 -0.59 2.93 3.31
C LEU A 181 0.67 2.11 3.01
N VAL A 182 1.83 2.56 3.50
CA VAL A 182 3.10 1.81 3.38
C VAL A 182 3.03 0.44 4.06
N ASN A 183 2.30 0.34 5.17
CA ASN A 183 2.11 -0.92 5.91
C ASN A 183 0.91 -1.75 5.41
N ALA A 184 0.10 -1.22 4.49
CA ALA A 184 -0.99 -1.96 3.88
C ALA A 184 -0.43 -3.06 2.96
N ARG A 185 -1.03 -4.24 3.03
CA ARG A 185 -0.66 -5.37 2.15
C ARG A 185 -1.85 -5.75 1.29
N TYR A 186 -1.58 -5.97 0.05
CA TYR A 186 -2.57 -6.61 -0.81
C TYR A 186 -2.66 -8.10 -0.50
N SER A 187 -3.84 -8.67 -0.64
CA SER A 187 -4.03 -10.11 -0.54
C SER A 187 -3.45 -10.82 -1.76
N GLN A 188 -3.07 -12.10 -1.62
CA GLN A 188 -2.59 -12.91 -2.74
C GLN A 188 -3.56 -12.92 -3.93
N LYS A 189 -4.87 -12.79 -3.68
CA LYS A 189 -5.85 -12.70 -4.75
C LYS A 189 -5.74 -11.38 -5.50
N GLN A 190 -5.61 -10.25 -4.79
CA GLN A 190 -5.44 -8.94 -5.41
C GLN A 190 -4.16 -8.87 -6.22
N GLU A 191 -3.04 -9.41 -5.67
CA GLU A 191 -1.77 -9.51 -6.41
C GLU A 191 -1.92 -10.33 -7.69
N ARG A 192 -2.59 -11.49 -7.61
CA ARG A 192 -2.83 -12.31 -8.82
C ARG A 192 -3.66 -11.58 -9.86
N ASP A 193 -4.73 -10.92 -9.43
CA ASP A 193 -5.63 -10.19 -10.34
C ASP A 193 -4.87 -9.01 -10.99
N ALA A 194 -4.02 -8.30 -10.23
CA ALA A 194 -3.19 -7.21 -10.74
C ALA A 194 -2.07 -7.71 -11.68
N ASP A 195 -1.43 -8.85 -11.36
CA ASP A 195 -0.45 -9.50 -12.24
C ASP A 195 -1.09 -9.94 -13.57
N ASP A 196 -2.29 -10.51 -13.51
CA ASP A 196 -3.04 -10.90 -14.71
C ASP A 196 -3.39 -9.68 -15.55
N TYR A 197 -3.77 -8.60 -14.91
CA TYR A 197 -4.02 -7.34 -15.60
C TYR A 197 -2.75 -6.82 -16.29
N GLY A 198 -1.62 -6.76 -15.58
CA GLY A 198 -0.33 -6.32 -16.12
C GLY A 198 0.14 -7.19 -17.30
N TYR A 199 -0.04 -8.50 -17.21
CA TYR A 199 0.26 -9.44 -18.27
C TYR A 199 -0.56 -9.17 -19.54
N GLU A 200 -1.88 -9.06 -19.43
CA GLU A 200 -2.77 -8.76 -20.55
C GLU A 200 -2.56 -7.34 -21.09
N PHE A 201 -2.22 -6.40 -20.20
CA PHE A 201 -1.88 -5.04 -20.57
C PHE A 201 -0.65 -4.99 -21.47
N LEU A 202 0.44 -5.70 -21.13
CA LEU A 202 1.62 -5.79 -21.98
C LEU A 202 1.28 -6.36 -23.36
N LYS A 203 0.49 -7.44 -23.43
CA LYS A 203 0.02 -8.02 -24.70
C LYS A 203 -0.75 -6.99 -25.55
N LYS A 204 -1.65 -6.22 -24.93
CA LYS A 204 -2.42 -5.17 -25.62
C LYS A 204 -1.51 -4.04 -26.14
N CYS A 205 -0.43 -3.73 -25.42
CA CYS A 205 0.57 -2.76 -25.87
C CYS A 205 1.55 -3.31 -26.90
N GLY A 206 1.38 -4.58 -27.35
CA GLY A 206 2.30 -5.23 -28.28
C GLY A 206 3.68 -5.51 -27.68
N LYS A 207 3.76 -5.66 -26.34
CA LYS A 207 4.96 -5.93 -25.59
C LYS A 207 5.03 -7.38 -25.13
N ASN A 208 6.23 -7.87 -24.86
CA ASN A 208 6.42 -9.23 -24.39
C ASN A 208 6.01 -9.35 -22.91
N PRO A 209 4.97 -10.15 -22.56
CA PRO A 209 4.49 -10.28 -21.19
C PRO A 209 5.45 -11.00 -20.24
N TRP A 210 6.54 -11.62 -20.74
CA TRP A 210 7.65 -12.08 -19.90
C TRP A 210 8.23 -10.95 -19.04
N ALA A 211 8.06 -9.70 -19.47
CA ALA A 211 8.50 -8.54 -18.72
C ALA A 211 7.92 -8.48 -17.29
N MET A 212 6.74 -9.06 -17.03
CA MET A 212 6.22 -9.21 -15.66
C MET A 212 7.14 -10.09 -14.80
N ALA A 213 7.46 -11.29 -15.26
CA ALA A 213 8.34 -12.19 -14.52
C ALA A 213 9.76 -11.62 -14.38
N LEU A 214 10.28 -10.98 -15.42
CA LEU A 214 11.62 -10.38 -15.42
C LEU A 214 11.71 -9.21 -14.44
N SER A 215 10.71 -8.34 -14.37
CA SER A 215 10.68 -7.25 -13.38
C SER A 215 10.67 -7.80 -11.95
N PHE A 216 9.87 -8.82 -11.67
CA PHE A 216 9.83 -9.47 -10.35
C PHE A 216 11.15 -10.17 -9.98
N ARG A 217 11.80 -10.84 -10.95
CA ARG A 217 13.14 -11.44 -10.74
C ARG A 217 14.17 -10.38 -10.37
N LYS A 218 14.16 -9.26 -11.06
CA LYS A 218 15.07 -8.15 -10.79
C LYS A 218 14.83 -7.55 -9.40
N LEU A 219 13.58 -7.34 -9.02
CA LEU A 219 13.22 -6.90 -7.67
C LEU A 219 13.68 -7.90 -6.60
N LYS A 220 13.45 -9.20 -6.83
CA LYS A 220 13.89 -10.25 -5.93
C LYS A 220 15.40 -10.28 -5.77
N SER A 221 16.18 -10.18 -6.86
CA SER A 221 17.64 -10.12 -6.83
C SER A 221 18.15 -8.97 -5.95
N LEU A 222 17.55 -7.78 -6.09
CA LEU A 222 17.86 -6.63 -5.25
C LEU A 222 17.54 -6.86 -3.77
N GLN A 223 16.43 -7.56 -3.49
CA GLN A 223 16.08 -7.93 -2.12
C GLN A 223 17.10 -8.87 -1.49
N GLU A 224 17.58 -9.85 -2.25
CA GLU A 224 18.60 -10.81 -1.83
C GLU A 224 19.97 -10.14 -1.62
N GLU A 225 20.37 -9.23 -2.54
CA GLU A 225 21.61 -8.46 -2.45
C GLU A 225 21.63 -7.51 -1.24
N ALA A 226 20.49 -6.89 -0.93
CA ALA A 226 20.34 -6.02 0.24
C ALA A 226 20.52 -6.80 1.55
N GLY A 227 20.31 -8.11 1.54
CA GLY A 227 20.52 -9.02 2.66
C GLY A 227 19.72 -8.64 3.90
N SER A 228 20.04 -9.30 5.02
CA SER A 228 19.47 -9.02 6.34
C SER A 228 19.94 -7.68 6.96
N SER A 229 20.87 -6.99 6.32
CA SER A 229 21.34 -5.65 6.66
C SER A 229 20.59 -4.55 5.89
N GLY A 230 19.50 -4.91 5.20
CA GLY A 230 18.72 -4.00 4.36
C GLY A 230 18.37 -2.71 5.07
N THR A 231 19.07 -1.66 4.72
CA THR A 231 18.61 -0.29 4.96
C THR A 231 17.26 -0.16 4.27
N GLY A 232 16.25 0.38 4.95
CA GLY A 232 14.81 0.39 4.60
C GLY A 232 14.34 0.82 3.21
N LYS A 233 15.26 0.97 2.26
CA LYS A 233 15.02 1.51 0.91
C LYS A 233 14.30 0.57 -0.07
N LEU A 234 14.35 -0.74 0.19
CA LEU A 234 13.67 -1.76 -0.63
C LEU A 234 12.42 -2.33 0.06
N ASN A 235 12.24 -2.05 1.35
CA ASN A 235 11.23 -2.72 2.16
C ASN A 235 9.79 -2.34 1.79
N GLN A 236 9.56 -1.16 1.23
CA GLN A 236 8.22 -0.66 0.98
C GLN A 236 7.52 -1.47 -0.12
N LEU A 237 8.13 -1.60 -1.29
CA LEU A 237 7.56 -2.35 -2.41
C LEU A 237 7.29 -3.81 -2.03
N PHE A 238 8.22 -4.46 -1.32
CA PHE A 238 8.08 -5.86 -0.89
C PHE A 238 7.09 -6.05 0.25
N SER A 239 6.88 -5.03 1.09
CA SER A 239 5.91 -5.11 2.18
C SER A 239 4.47 -5.00 1.67
N THR A 240 4.24 -4.22 0.63
CA THR A 240 2.91 -4.02 0.03
C THR A 240 2.56 -5.12 -0.98
N HIS A 241 3.57 -5.68 -1.70
CA HIS A 241 3.40 -6.68 -2.77
C HIS A 241 4.17 -7.98 -2.46
N PRO A 242 3.65 -8.84 -1.59
CA PRO A 242 4.35 -10.04 -1.12
C PRO A 242 4.43 -11.16 -2.17
N ASP A 243 5.13 -12.25 -1.80
CA ASP A 243 5.16 -13.54 -2.50
C ASP A 243 5.77 -13.51 -3.91
N LEU A 244 6.88 -12.77 -4.11
CA LEU A 244 7.53 -12.64 -5.42
C LEU A 244 7.83 -14.00 -6.06
N ASP A 245 8.25 -15.03 -5.31
CA ASP A 245 8.58 -16.35 -5.87
C ASP A 245 7.39 -17.00 -6.57
N ALA A 246 6.25 -17.04 -5.90
CA ALA A 246 5.03 -17.60 -6.46
C ALA A 246 4.53 -16.79 -7.67
N ARG A 247 4.70 -15.46 -7.63
CA ARG A 247 4.32 -14.56 -8.73
C ARG A 247 5.22 -14.72 -9.94
N ILE A 248 6.53 -14.81 -9.75
CA ILE A 248 7.51 -15.09 -10.81
C ILE A 248 7.14 -16.39 -11.51
N GLN A 249 7.04 -17.49 -10.74
CA GLN A 249 6.71 -18.79 -11.28
C GLN A 249 5.43 -18.77 -12.09
N ARG A 250 4.38 -18.15 -11.55
CA ARG A 250 3.08 -18.08 -12.21
C ARG A 250 3.13 -17.31 -13.54
N MET A 251 3.85 -16.19 -13.61
CA MET A 251 3.97 -15.41 -14.85
C MET A 251 4.80 -16.15 -15.91
N GLU A 252 5.85 -16.85 -15.48
CA GLU A 252 6.66 -17.68 -16.38
C GLU A 252 5.87 -18.88 -16.95
N GLU A 253 5.14 -19.59 -16.07
CA GLU A 253 4.27 -20.69 -16.49
C GLU A 253 3.20 -20.23 -17.49
N ARG A 254 2.60 -19.05 -17.23
CA ARG A 254 1.60 -18.46 -18.10
C ARG A 254 2.18 -18.08 -19.45
N ALA A 255 3.31 -17.39 -19.50
CA ALA A 255 3.96 -17.00 -20.75
C ALA A 255 4.38 -18.23 -21.57
N THR A 256 4.88 -19.28 -20.92
CA THR A 256 5.22 -20.55 -21.53
C THR A 256 3.98 -21.25 -22.11
N ALA A 257 2.88 -21.30 -21.37
CA ALA A 257 1.63 -21.90 -21.81
C ALA A 257 1.00 -21.15 -22.99
N ASP A 258 1.16 -19.82 -23.03
CA ASP A 258 0.75 -18.96 -24.16
C ASP A 258 1.70 -19.11 -25.38
N GLY A 259 2.78 -19.89 -25.28
CA GLY A 259 3.76 -20.09 -26.36
C GLY A 259 4.60 -18.84 -26.65
N ILE A 260 4.76 -17.95 -25.67
CA ILE A 260 5.52 -16.70 -25.84
C ILE A 260 6.98 -16.98 -25.49
N GLU A 261 7.88 -16.66 -26.42
CA GLU A 261 9.31 -16.84 -26.20
C GLU A 261 9.84 -15.85 -25.16
N LYS A 262 10.66 -16.36 -24.25
CA LYS A 262 11.41 -15.53 -23.32
C LYS A 262 12.40 -14.69 -24.11
N PRO A 263 12.44 -13.34 -23.90
CA PRO A 263 13.42 -12.53 -24.58
C PRO A 263 14.82 -12.97 -24.20
N GLU A 264 15.70 -13.18 -25.19
CA GLU A 264 17.11 -13.36 -24.95
C GLU A 264 17.62 -12.16 -24.15
N ASN A 265 18.37 -12.43 -23.09
CA ASN A 265 18.90 -11.36 -22.25
C ASN A 265 19.54 -10.30 -23.14
N GLN A 266 18.93 -9.15 -23.26
CA GLN A 266 19.64 -7.96 -23.65
C GLN A 266 20.59 -7.69 -22.48
N GLN A 267 21.80 -8.26 -22.59
CA GLN A 267 22.93 -7.80 -21.81
C GLN A 267 23.01 -6.32 -22.10
N ALA A 268 23.01 -5.51 -21.03
CA ALA A 268 23.19 -4.08 -21.15
C ALA A 268 24.28 -3.81 -22.17
N GLU A 269 23.94 -3.15 -23.26
CA GLU A 269 24.95 -2.47 -24.07
C GLU A 269 25.57 -1.43 -23.15
N GLU A 270 26.90 -1.61 -22.91
CA GLU A 270 27.77 -0.73 -22.13
C GLU A 270 27.74 0.72 -22.62
#